data_efac3b4b14a06da5079e70fe220dc22d
#
_entry.id   efac3b4b14a06da5079e70fe220dc22d
#
_cell.length_a   1.000
_cell.length_b   1.000
_cell.length_c   1.000
_cell.angle_alpha   90.00
_cell.angle_beta   90.00
_cell.angle_gamma   90.00
#
_symmetry.space_group_name_H-M   'P 1'
#
loop_
_entity.id
_entity.type
_entity.pdbx_description
1 polymer ?
#
loop_
_entity_poly.entity_id
_entity_poly.type
_entity_poly.pdbx_seq_one_letter_code
_entity_poly.pdbx_strand_id
1 'polypeptide(L)'
;GVVGFNESNNKFKKITTGPDTGNLPIADVRVVAVDNRNQLWIGTTKGLRILSNVGSFLSEDQLTTNPIIILENSLAQELLYEQFITDIVVDGANNKWIGTAESGVFLISSDGQETKYHFTKDNSPLPSNAINDIAINSETGEVFFATDKGMVSFKGTATKANEDLNNVYVYPNPVRPEFEGTVKIAGLLDKANVKISDIQGNLVHETTSEGGTIEWDTTAFGKYKVASGVYMIFISAQ
;
A
#
# COMPACT_ATOMS: atom_id res chain seq x y z
N GLY A 1 -8.56 21.85 7.22
CA GLY A 1 -9.24 20.81 7.97
C GLY A 1 -10.04 19.86 7.09
N VAL A 2 -10.59 18.81 7.69
CA VAL A 2 -11.48 17.84 7.02
C VAL A 2 -12.91 18.03 7.52
N VAL A 3 -13.89 17.89 6.61
CA VAL A 3 -15.32 17.95 6.97
C VAL A 3 -15.99 16.67 6.48
N GLY A 4 -16.63 15.95 7.38
CA GLY A 4 -17.54 14.85 7.08
C GLY A 4 -18.99 15.33 7.11
N PHE A 5 -19.79 14.89 6.16
CA PHE A 5 -21.20 15.22 6.04
C PHE A 5 -22.06 13.95 5.94
N ASN A 6 -23.15 13.91 6.67
CA ASN A 6 -24.13 12.82 6.61
C ASN A 6 -25.44 13.37 6.05
N GLU A 7 -25.78 12.98 4.83
CA GLU A 7 -26.99 13.40 4.13
C GLU A 7 -28.27 12.96 4.83
N SER A 8 -28.27 11.77 5.45
CA SER A 8 -29.48 11.20 6.05
C SER A 8 -30.04 12.00 7.23
N ASN A 9 -29.19 12.72 7.94
CA ASN A 9 -29.57 13.52 9.12
C ASN A 9 -29.12 14.98 9.06
N ASN A 10 -28.53 15.39 7.94
CA ASN A 10 -28.02 16.73 7.67
C ASN A 10 -26.99 17.22 8.71
N LYS A 11 -26.21 16.30 9.28
CA LYS A 11 -25.15 16.61 10.25
C LYS A 11 -23.79 16.65 9.58
N PHE A 12 -22.96 17.55 10.05
CA PHE A 12 -21.56 17.60 9.66
C PHE A 12 -20.65 17.72 10.88
N LYS A 13 -19.44 17.27 10.75
CA LYS A 13 -18.39 17.35 11.77
C LYS A 13 -17.07 17.74 11.14
N LYS A 14 -16.22 18.45 11.88
CA LYS A 14 -14.92 18.94 11.40
C LYS A 14 -13.78 18.32 12.19
N ILE A 15 -12.69 18.03 11.51
CA ILE A 15 -11.37 17.75 12.09
C ILE A 15 -10.49 19.00 11.82
N THR A 16 -9.94 19.56 12.88
CA THR A 16 -9.09 20.75 12.84
C THR A 16 -7.81 20.56 13.66
N THR A 17 -7.04 21.62 13.88
CA THR A 17 -5.73 21.58 14.54
C THR A 17 -5.77 21.52 16.06
N GLY A 18 -6.91 21.82 16.68
CA GLY A 18 -7.01 21.80 18.14
C GLY A 18 -6.98 20.37 18.71
N PRO A 19 -6.39 20.14 19.89
CA PRO A 19 -6.34 18.81 20.51
C PRO A 19 -7.72 18.22 20.75
N ASP A 20 -8.71 19.06 21.08
CA ASP A 20 -10.08 18.64 21.29
C ASP A 20 -10.95 18.68 20.02
N THR A 21 -10.39 19.08 18.88
CA THR A 21 -11.11 19.27 17.62
C THR A 21 -10.49 18.51 16.45
N GLY A 22 -9.55 17.58 16.72
CA GLY A 22 -9.03 16.69 15.71
C GLY A 22 -7.53 16.49 15.68
N ASN A 23 -6.74 17.36 16.28
CA ASN A 23 -5.27 17.23 16.43
C ASN A 23 -4.50 17.15 15.08
N LEU A 24 -4.95 17.89 14.06
CA LEU A 24 -4.16 18.01 12.81
C LEU A 24 -2.91 18.86 13.06
N PRO A 25 -1.76 18.56 12.40
CA PRO A 25 -0.54 19.35 12.54
C PRO A 25 -0.69 20.76 11.95
N ILE A 26 -1.55 20.89 10.95
CA ILE A 26 -1.90 22.16 10.30
C ILE A 26 -3.28 22.06 9.67
N ALA A 27 -3.96 23.19 9.47
CA ALA A 27 -5.28 23.24 8.85
C ALA A 27 -5.27 22.99 7.32
N ASP A 28 -4.10 23.09 6.68
CA ASP A 28 -3.93 22.90 5.23
C ASP A 28 -3.84 21.39 4.91
N VAL A 29 -5.02 20.78 4.67
CA VAL A 29 -5.16 19.41 4.22
C VAL A 29 -5.17 19.38 2.71
N ARG A 30 -4.39 18.50 2.11
CA ARG A 30 -4.23 18.34 0.67
C ARG A 30 -4.97 17.15 0.12
N VAL A 31 -4.95 16.04 0.85
CA VAL A 31 -5.52 14.77 0.42
C VAL A 31 -6.10 14.01 1.60
N VAL A 32 -7.12 13.22 1.33
CA VAL A 32 -7.66 12.22 2.23
C VAL A 32 -7.88 10.91 1.47
N ALA A 33 -7.56 9.79 2.11
CA ALA A 33 -7.81 8.47 1.56
C ALA A 33 -8.39 7.56 2.64
N VAL A 34 -9.41 6.78 2.30
CA VAL A 34 -9.94 5.73 3.18
C VAL A 34 -9.32 4.40 2.76
N ASP A 35 -8.77 3.69 3.71
CA ASP A 35 -8.14 2.39 3.47
C ASP A 35 -9.10 1.22 3.70
N ASN A 36 -8.67 -0.01 3.37
CA ASN A 36 -9.48 -1.22 3.49
C ASN A 36 -9.80 -1.61 4.96
N ARG A 37 -9.14 -0.97 5.94
CA ARG A 37 -9.42 -1.12 7.37
C ARG A 37 -10.35 -0.03 7.90
N ASN A 38 -10.96 0.75 7.00
CA ASN A 38 -11.84 1.87 7.34
C ASN A 38 -11.13 2.98 8.14
N GLN A 39 -9.81 3.15 7.93
CA GLN A 39 -9.03 4.25 8.48
C GLN A 39 -8.98 5.41 7.49
N LEU A 40 -9.08 6.64 7.98
CA LEU A 40 -8.90 7.84 7.17
C LEU A 40 -7.45 8.34 7.30
N TRP A 41 -6.72 8.27 6.21
CA TRP A 41 -5.39 8.82 6.05
C TRP A 41 -5.50 10.25 5.58
N ILE A 42 -4.87 11.19 6.27
CA ILE A 42 -4.99 12.63 6.04
C ILE A 42 -3.60 13.20 5.75
N GLY A 43 -3.37 13.58 4.50
CA GLY A 43 -2.14 14.26 4.08
C GLY A 43 -2.27 15.77 4.20
N THR A 44 -1.31 16.37 4.88
CA THR A 44 -1.23 17.82 5.09
C THR A 44 0.06 18.39 4.53
N THR A 45 0.22 19.71 4.54
CA THR A 45 1.48 20.37 4.20
C THR A 45 2.56 20.22 5.30
N LYS A 46 2.25 19.56 6.42
CA LYS A 46 3.16 19.33 7.55
C LYS A 46 3.09 17.89 8.10
N GLY A 47 2.91 16.91 7.21
CA GLY A 47 2.92 15.51 7.59
C GLY A 47 1.56 14.82 7.56
N LEU A 48 1.55 13.61 8.07
CA LEU A 48 0.46 12.65 7.99
C LEU A 48 -0.30 12.56 9.31
N ARG A 49 -1.62 12.32 9.24
CA ARG A 49 -2.46 11.94 10.38
C ARG A 49 -3.43 10.83 10.00
N ILE A 50 -3.82 10.04 10.97
CA ILE A 50 -4.80 8.97 10.78
C ILE A 50 -5.95 9.13 11.78
N LEU A 51 -7.19 9.04 11.26
CA LEU A 51 -8.36 8.73 12.07
C LEU A 51 -8.60 7.22 11.98
N SER A 52 -8.59 6.54 13.13
CA SER A 52 -8.58 5.07 13.19
C SER A 52 -9.83 4.40 12.65
N ASN A 53 -10.97 5.11 12.61
CA ASN A 53 -12.22 4.57 12.09
C ASN A 53 -13.08 5.71 11.51
N VAL A 54 -13.31 5.66 10.20
CA VAL A 54 -14.19 6.63 9.51
C VAL A 54 -15.63 6.55 10.06
N GLY A 55 -16.09 5.36 10.47
CA GLY A 55 -17.42 5.20 11.06
C GLY A 55 -17.65 6.02 12.34
N SER A 56 -16.59 6.33 13.09
CA SER A 56 -16.67 7.18 14.28
C SER A 56 -16.87 8.66 13.97
N PHE A 57 -16.62 9.06 12.72
CA PHE A 57 -16.61 10.47 12.31
C PHE A 57 -17.89 11.23 12.67
N LEU A 58 -19.02 10.57 12.58
CA LEU A 58 -20.32 11.18 12.86
C LEU A 58 -20.96 10.70 14.18
N SER A 59 -20.46 9.63 14.76
CA SER A 59 -21.01 9.02 15.99
C SER A 59 -20.35 9.52 17.27
N GLU A 60 -19.05 9.83 17.23
CA GLU A 60 -18.32 10.31 18.41
C GLU A 60 -18.43 11.82 18.56
N ASP A 61 -18.53 12.29 19.81
CA ASP A 61 -18.60 13.73 20.09
C ASP A 61 -17.28 14.44 19.80
N GLN A 62 -16.16 13.77 20.07
CA GLN A 62 -14.83 14.29 19.84
C GLN A 62 -14.04 13.36 18.92
N LEU A 63 -13.40 13.92 17.90
CA LEU A 63 -12.53 13.19 17.00
C LEU A 63 -11.08 13.57 17.27
N THR A 64 -10.22 12.55 17.31
CA THR A 64 -8.77 12.76 17.44
C THR A 64 -8.04 11.97 16.36
N THR A 65 -7.22 12.65 15.60
CA THR A 65 -6.28 12.01 14.67
C THR A 65 -4.91 11.85 15.33
N ASN A 66 -4.21 10.79 14.95
CA ASN A 66 -2.93 10.44 15.52
C ASN A 66 -1.85 10.35 14.44
N PRO A 67 -0.60 10.71 14.76
CA PRO A 67 0.54 10.36 13.92
C PRO A 67 0.77 8.84 13.94
N ILE A 68 1.41 8.30 12.93
CA ILE A 68 2.03 6.98 13.00
C ILE A 68 3.43 7.16 13.56
N ILE A 69 3.75 6.44 14.61
CA ILE A 69 5.09 6.40 15.18
C ILE A 69 5.81 5.18 14.64
N ILE A 70 6.95 5.41 14.02
CA ILE A 70 7.86 4.38 13.51
C ILE A 70 9.17 4.39 14.30
N LEU A 71 9.88 3.27 14.26
CA LEU A 71 11.23 3.15 14.82
C LEU A 71 12.25 3.21 13.68
N GLU A 72 12.99 4.30 13.60
CA GLU A 72 14.11 4.43 12.68
C GLU A 72 15.41 4.57 13.47
N ASN A 73 16.38 3.69 13.20
CA ASN A 73 17.65 3.63 13.97
C ASN A 73 17.44 3.59 15.50
N SER A 74 16.41 2.86 15.95
CA SER A 74 16.00 2.74 17.36
C SER A 74 15.48 4.06 17.99
N LEU A 75 15.17 5.06 17.19
CA LEU A 75 14.53 6.31 17.62
C LEU A 75 13.08 6.33 17.15
N ALA A 76 12.19 6.67 18.05
CA ALA A 76 10.78 6.87 17.72
C ALA A 76 10.58 8.21 17.01
N GLN A 77 9.98 8.20 15.84
CA GLN A 77 9.67 9.39 15.07
C GLN A 77 8.33 9.27 14.36
N GLU A 78 7.73 10.39 14.03
CA GLU A 78 6.50 10.41 13.23
C GLU A 78 6.80 10.07 11.77
N LEU A 79 6.02 9.15 11.19
CA LEU A 79 6.08 8.83 9.76
C LEU A 79 5.78 10.09 8.94
N LEU A 80 6.67 10.41 8.00
CA LEU A 80 6.58 11.57 7.11
C LEU A 80 6.41 12.91 7.87
N TYR A 81 7.08 13.05 9.01
CA TYR A 81 7.08 14.29 9.80
C TYR A 81 7.55 15.48 8.96
N GLU A 82 6.80 16.58 9.03
CA GLU A 82 7.03 17.83 8.28
C GLU A 82 7.09 17.69 6.74
N GLN A 83 6.71 16.53 6.17
CA GLN A 83 6.61 16.37 4.72
C GLN A 83 5.34 17.06 4.20
N PHE A 84 5.50 17.78 3.09
CA PHE A 84 4.36 18.28 2.34
C PHE A 84 3.79 17.13 1.49
N ILE A 85 2.69 16.54 1.93
CA ILE A 85 2.02 15.43 1.25
C ILE A 85 1.10 16.02 0.18
N THR A 86 1.25 15.55 -1.05
CA THR A 86 0.46 16.01 -2.20
C THR A 86 -0.66 15.05 -2.54
N ASP A 87 -0.40 13.73 -2.43
CA ASP A 87 -1.38 12.70 -2.75
C ASP A 87 -1.20 11.43 -1.91
N ILE A 88 -2.28 10.65 -1.72
CA ILE A 88 -2.31 9.35 -1.05
C ILE A 88 -3.25 8.43 -1.81
N VAL A 89 -2.72 7.30 -2.30
CA VAL A 89 -3.51 6.28 -2.98
C VAL A 89 -3.30 4.92 -2.33
N VAL A 90 -4.40 4.22 -2.05
CA VAL A 90 -4.40 2.89 -1.43
C VAL A 90 -4.34 1.83 -2.52
N ASP A 91 -3.38 0.91 -2.45
CA ASP A 91 -3.26 -0.19 -3.40
C ASP A 91 -4.10 -1.41 -2.99
N GLY A 92 -4.11 -2.44 -3.85
CA GLY A 92 -4.86 -3.67 -3.63
C GLY A 92 -4.44 -4.47 -2.39
N ALA A 93 -3.21 -4.28 -1.90
CA ALA A 93 -2.67 -4.87 -0.69
C ALA A 93 -2.83 -3.96 0.54
N ASN A 94 -3.64 -2.91 0.43
CA ASN A 94 -3.82 -1.89 1.46
C ASN A 94 -2.55 -1.11 1.83
N ASN A 95 -1.47 -1.15 1.01
CA ASN A 95 -0.36 -0.25 1.18
C ASN A 95 -0.75 1.16 0.69
N LYS A 96 0.00 2.16 1.11
CA LYS A 96 -0.26 3.56 0.76
C LYS A 96 0.88 4.11 -0.08
N TRP A 97 0.58 4.44 -1.33
CA TRP A 97 1.44 5.26 -2.16
C TRP A 97 1.24 6.71 -1.76
N ILE A 98 2.30 7.36 -1.33
CA ILE A 98 2.25 8.74 -0.82
C ILE A 98 3.21 9.60 -1.63
N GLY A 99 2.64 10.58 -2.32
CA GLY A 99 3.36 11.61 -3.04
C GLY A 99 3.69 12.80 -2.16
N THR A 100 4.86 13.39 -2.38
CA THR A 100 5.31 14.59 -1.67
C THR A 100 5.71 15.70 -2.63
N ALA A 101 5.75 16.93 -2.14
CA ALA A 101 6.14 18.08 -2.97
C ALA A 101 7.64 18.10 -3.31
N GLU A 102 8.52 17.50 -2.47
CA GLU A 102 9.97 17.64 -2.62
C GLU A 102 10.76 16.35 -2.40
N SER A 103 10.14 15.33 -1.78
CA SER A 103 10.82 14.12 -1.33
C SER A 103 10.51 12.88 -2.18
N GLY A 104 9.81 13.02 -3.31
CA GLY A 104 9.44 11.91 -4.18
C GLY A 104 8.23 11.12 -3.69
N VAL A 105 8.24 9.81 -3.93
CA VAL A 105 7.13 8.89 -3.65
C VAL A 105 7.55 7.85 -2.62
N PHE A 106 6.67 7.61 -1.65
CA PHE A 106 6.82 6.55 -0.66
C PHE A 106 5.76 5.46 -0.87
N LEU A 107 6.14 4.21 -0.75
CA LEU A 107 5.22 3.09 -0.53
C LEU A 107 5.32 2.66 0.92
N ILE A 108 4.25 2.84 1.65
CA ILE A 108 4.15 2.52 3.07
C ILE A 108 3.30 1.26 3.25
N SER A 109 3.70 0.37 4.16
CA SER A 109 2.96 -0.85 4.49
C SER A 109 1.53 -0.58 4.94
N SER A 110 0.69 -1.59 4.92
CA SER A 110 -0.74 -1.49 5.24
C SER A 110 -1.02 -0.96 6.65
N ASP A 111 -0.09 -1.18 7.59
CA ASP A 111 -0.15 -0.70 8.98
C ASP A 111 0.64 0.60 9.23
N GLY A 112 1.38 1.07 8.23
CA GLY A 112 2.18 2.29 8.32
C GLY A 112 3.53 2.13 9.02
N GLN A 113 3.94 0.91 9.37
CA GLN A 113 5.14 0.70 10.18
C GLN A 113 6.42 0.54 9.35
N GLU A 114 6.28 0.24 8.05
CA GLU A 114 7.40 0.00 7.15
C GLU A 114 7.31 0.88 5.89
N THR A 115 8.43 1.51 5.53
CA THR A 115 8.62 2.10 4.20
C THR A 115 9.16 1.04 3.26
N LYS A 116 8.28 0.46 2.43
CA LYS A 116 8.64 -0.60 1.45
C LYS A 116 9.48 -0.05 0.31
N TYR A 117 9.12 1.12 -0.20
CA TYR A 117 9.86 1.85 -1.25
C TYR A 117 9.90 3.35 -0.96
N HIS A 118 11.01 3.96 -1.34
CA HIS A 118 11.16 5.41 -1.42
C HIS A 118 11.83 5.75 -2.75
N PHE A 119 11.04 6.25 -3.71
CA PHE A 119 11.52 6.64 -5.03
C PHE A 119 11.79 8.13 -5.09
N THR A 120 12.98 8.47 -5.54
CA THR A 120 13.42 9.82 -5.83
C THR A 120 14.03 9.88 -7.24
N LYS A 121 14.22 11.08 -7.79
CA LYS A 121 14.93 11.29 -9.06
C LYS A 121 16.37 10.76 -9.03
N ASP A 122 16.96 10.59 -7.85
CA ASP A 122 18.35 10.20 -7.67
C ASP A 122 18.54 8.68 -7.58
N ASN A 123 17.47 7.93 -7.26
CA ASN A 123 17.52 6.47 -7.10
C ASN A 123 16.56 5.70 -8.01
N SER A 124 15.79 6.40 -8.85
CA SER A 124 14.77 5.79 -9.72
C SER A 124 14.61 6.60 -11.03
N PRO A 125 13.87 6.09 -12.04
CA PRO A 125 13.53 6.82 -13.24
C PRO A 125 12.57 8.01 -13.04
N LEU A 126 12.25 8.37 -11.80
CA LEU A 126 11.34 9.46 -11.50
C LEU A 126 11.88 10.79 -12.07
N PRO A 127 11.12 11.53 -12.91
CA PRO A 127 11.62 12.74 -13.55
C PRO A 127 11.88 13.90 -12.57
N SER A 128 11.15 13.91 -11.45
CA SER A 128 11.23 14.94 -10.39
C SER A 128 10.75 14.38 -9.07
N ASN A 129 11.23 14.98 -7.98
CA ASN A 129 10.73 14.67 -6.63
C ASN A 129 9.41 15.37 -6.31
N ALA A 130 8.99 16.33 -7.14
CA ALA A 130 7.70 17.01 -6.97
C ALA A 130 6.59 16.16 -7.58
N ILE A 131 5.85 15.48 -6.74
CA ILE A 131 4.72 14.63 -7.14
C ILE A 131 3.45 15.46 -7.11
N ASN A 132 2.72 15.46 -8.23
CA ASN A 132 1.45 16.17 -8.36
C ASN A 132 0.25 15.25 -8.12
N ASP A 133 0.34 13.99 -8.60
CA ASP A 133 -0.76 13.03 -8.56
C ASP A 133 -0.27 11.60 -8.69
N ILE A 134 -1.01 10.63 -8.14
CA ILE A 134 -0.74 9.20 -8.21
C ILE A 134 -2.01 8.49 -8.66
N ALA A 135 -1.90 7.64 -9.67
CA ALA A 135 -3.01 6.79 -10.11
C ALA A 135 -2.60 5.32 -10.13
N ILE A 136 -3.52 4.43 -9.77
CA ILE A 136 -3.29 2.98 -9.77
C ILE A 136 -4.28 2.30 -10.72
N ASN A 137 -3.76 1.44 -11.60
CA ASN A 137 -4.56 0.44 -12.25
C ASN A 137 -4.66 -0.78 -11.31
N SER A 138 -5.80 -0.91 -10.63
CA SER A 138 -6.03 -1.96 -9.62
C SER A 138 -6.05 -3.38 -10.19
N GLU A 139 -6.27 -3.54 -11.50
CA GLU A 139 -6.27 -4.86 -12.15
C GLU A 139 -4.86 -5.34 -12.46
N THR A 140 -3.98 -4.42 -12.86
CA THR A 140 -2.61 -4.75 -13.26
C THR A 140 -1.58 -4.51 -12.15
N GLY A 141 -1.95 -3.75 -11.10
CA GLY A 141 -1.04 -3.29 -10.06
C GLY A 141 -0.06 -2.21 -10.54
N GLU A 142 -0.25 -1.66 -11.75
CA GLU A 142 0.60 -0.59 -12.27
C GLU A 142 0.23 0.75 -11.66
N VAL A 143 1.25 1.45 -11.15
CA VAL A 143 1.11 2.75 -10.48
C VAL A 143 1.75 3.82 -11.34
N PHE A 144 1.06 4.91 -11.57
CA PHE A 144 1.50 6.05 -12.38
C PHE A 144 1.79 7.23 -11.45
N PHE A 145 2.95 7.86 -11.64
CA PHE A 145 3.36 9.05 -10.91
C PHE A 145 3.45 10.23 -11.85
N ALA A 146 2.58 11.23 -11.65
CA ALA A 146 2.64 12.50 -12.35
C ALA A 146 3.52 13.48 -11.57
N THR A 147 4.52 14.06 -12.24
CA THR A 147 5.43 15.05 -11.66
C THR A 147 5.34 16.36 -12.44
N ASP A 148 5.99 17.41 -11.94
CA ASP A 148 6.12 18.69 -12.65
C ASP A 148 6.97 18.59 -13.94
N LYS A 149 7.69 17.46 -14.16
CA LYS A 149 8.59 17.23 -15.30
C LYS A 149 8.21 16.05 -16.18
N GLY A 150 7.05 15.48 -15.99
CA GLY A 150 6.57 14.34 -16.76
C GLY A 150 6.00 13.24 -15.90
N MET A 151 5.66 12.12 -16.53
CA MET A 151 5.03 10.97 -15.90
C MET A 151 5.88 9.72 -16.09
N VAL A 152 5.87 8.86 -15.08
CA VAL A 152 6.48 7.52 -15.12
C VAL A 152 5.54 6.52 -14.47
N SER A 153 5.61 5.24 -14.85
CA SER A 153 4.91 4.18 -14.16
C SER A 153 5.87 3.20 -13.49
N PHE A 154 5.36 2.59 -12.41
CA PHE A 154 5.99 1.47 -11.72
C PHE A 154 5.04 0.28 -11.77
N LYS A 155 5.55 -0.87 -12.25
CA LYS A 155 4.76 -2.09 -12.29
C LYS A 155 4.85 -2.82 -10.96
N GLY A 156 3.88 -2.53 -10.10
CA GLY A 156 3.69 -3.22 -8.82
C GLY A 156 2.97 -4.55 -8.98
N THR A 157 2.75 -5.21 -7.85
CA THR A 157 2.08 -6.52 -7.76
C THR A 157 0.83 -6.49 -6.89
N ALA A 158 0.58 -5.38 -6.22
CA ALA A 158 -0.58 -5.21 -5.35
C ALA A 158 -1.87 -4.99 -6.16
N THR A 159 -2.35 -6.06 -6.80
CA THR A 159 -3.62 -6.09 -7.51
C THR A 159 -4.79 -6.20 -6.54
N LYS A 160 -5.98 -5.79 -6.98
CA LYS A 160 -7.20 -5.99 -6.22
C LYS A 160 -7.41 -7.49 -5.96
N ALA A 161 -7.78 -7.84 -4.73
CA ALA A 161 -8.18 -9.20 -4.38
C ALA A 161 -9.46 -9.62 -5.13
N ASN A 162 -9.51 -10.87 -5.55
CA ASN A 162 -10.71 -11.48 -6.11
C ASN A 162 -11.71 -11.86 -5.00
N GLU A 163 -12.94 -12.14 -5.39
CA GLU A 163 -13.99 -12.63 -4.48
C GLU A 163 -13.97 -14.16 -4.32
N ASP A 164 -13.32 -14.87 -5.25
CA ASP A 164 -13.15 -16.32 -5.25
C ASP A 164 -11.80 -16.74 -5.86
N LEU A 165 -11.52 -18.06 -5.87
CA LEU A 165 -10.31 -18.67 -6.43
C LEU A 165 -10.52 -19.31 -7.81
N ASN A 166 -11.62 -19.00 -8.51
CA ASN A 166 -11.96 -19.65 -9.79
C ASN A 166 -11.00 -19.25 -10.93
N ASN A 167 -10.36 -18.08 -10.82
CA ASN A 167 -9.51 -17.52 -11.87
C ASN A 167 -8.05 -17.36 -11.42
N VAL A 168 -7.54 -18.29 -10.65
CA VAL A 168 -6.12 -18.27 -10.26
C VAL A 168 -5.25 -18.68 -11.43
N TYR A 169 -4.19 -17.92 -11.68
CA TYR A 169 -3.24 -18.22 -12.73
C TYR A 169 -1.81 -17.86 -12.30
N VAL A 170 -0.84 -18.51 -12.98
CA VAL A 170 0.60 -18.38 -12.66
C VAL A 170 1.35 -17.94 -13.92
N TYR A 171 2.21 -16.93 -13.75
CA TYR A 171 3.03 -16.45 -14.85
C TYR A 171 4.42 -15.93 -14.39
N PRO A 172 5.48 -16.11 -15.21
CA PRO A 172 5.49 -16.95 -16.41
C PRO A 172 5.36 -18.43 -16.06
N ASN A 173 4.67 -19.17 -16.92
CA ASN A 173 4.57 -20.63 -16.86
C ASN A 173 4.62 -21.20 -18.30
N PRO A 174 5.70 -21.88 -18.72
CA PRO A 174 6.86 -22.28 -17.91
C PRO A 174 7.85 -21.13 -17.62
N VAL A 175 8.61 -21.26 -16.53
CA VAL A 175 9.76 -20.41 -16.23
C VAL A 175 10.95 -20.89 -17.07
N ARG A 176 11.46 -20.04 -17.93
CA ARG A 176 12.61 -20.35 -18.79
C ARG A 176 13.93 -20.06 -18.07
N PRO A 177 15.05 -20.76 -18.46
CA PRO A 177 16.35 -20.58 -17.78
C PRO A 177 16.88 -19.14 -17.75
N GLU A 178 16.60 -18.37 -18.80
CA GLU A 178 17.02 -16.98 -18.96
C GLU A 178 16.10 -15.96 -18.30
N PHE A 179 15.04 -16.42 -17.62
CA PHE A 179 14.11 -15.53 -16.95
C PHE A 179 14.71 -14.98 -15.64
N GLU A 180 14.87 -13.67 -15.60
CA GLU A 180 15.24 -12.91 -14.41
C GLU A 180 14.01 -12.20 -13.87
N GLY A 181 13.54 -12.62 -12.71
CA GLY A 181 12.35 -12.04 -12.07
C GLY A 181 11.66 -13.01 -11.14
N THR A 182 10.44 -12.67 -10.77
CA THR A 182 9.59 -13.46 -9.88
C THR A 182 8.46 -14.14 -10.64
N VAL A 183 8.08 -15.36 -10.21
CA VAL A 183 6.84 -16.00 -10.64
C VAL A 183 5.70 -15.37 -9.88
N LYS A 184 4.66 -14.95 -10.58
CA LYS A 184 3.46 -14.35 -9.99
C LYS A 184 2.33 -15.34 -9.96
N ILE A 185 1.70 -15.46 -8.82
CA ILE A 185 0.46 -16.20 -8.63
C ILE A 185 -0.62 -15.14 -8.39
N ALA A 186 -1.53 -15.00 -9.34
CA ALA A 186 -2.55 -13.94 -9.38
C ALA A 186 -3.97 -14.54 -9.37
N GLY A 187 -4.96 -13.68 -9.13
CA GLY A 187 -6.35 -14.10 -8.97
C GLY A 187 -6.67 -14.61 -7.57
N LEU A 188 -5.91 -14.17 -6.57
CA LEU A 188 -6.06 -14.59 -5.18
C LEU A 188 -7.12 -13.76 -4.44
N LEU A 189 -7.65 -14.34 -3.38
CA LEU A 189 -8.36 -13.63 -2.32
C LEU A 189 -7.35 -12.85 -1.45
N ASP A 190 -7.80 -11.82 -0.77
CA ASP A 190 -7.00 -11.21 0.30
C ASP A 190 -6.84 -12.19 1.47
N LYS A 191 -5.64 -12.22 2.05
CA LYS A 191 -5.27 -13.12 3.15
C LYS A 191 -5.35 -14.62 2.83
N ALA A 192 -5.30 -15.01 1.55
CA ALA A 192 -5.16 -16.42 1.18
C ALA A 192 -3.76 -16.94 1.54
N ASN A 193 -3.69 -18.09 2.21
CA ASN A 193 -2.43 -18.79 2.45
C ASN A 193 -2.00 -19.53 1.18
N VAL A 194 -0.79 -19.30 0.72
CA VAL A 194 -0.21 -19.90 -0.47
C VAL A 194 1.03 -20.71 -0.08
N LYS A 195 1.01 -22.01 -0.39
CA LYS A 195 2.13 -22.93 -0.19
C LYS A 195 2.58 -23.47 -1.54
N ILE A 196 3.89 -23.46 -1.76
CA ILE A 196 4.50 -24.03 -2.95
C ILE A 196 5.36 -25.21 -2.52
N SER A 197 5.16 -26.37 -3.15
CA SER A 197 5.93 -27.59 -2.90
C SER A 197 6.49 -28.18 -4.20
N ASP A 198 7.52 -29.01 -4.08
CA ASP A 198 7.91 -29.90 -5.16
C ASP A 198 6.90 -31.04 -5.35
N ILE A 199 7.09 -31.89 -6.36
CA ILE A 199 6.22 -33.04 -6.65
C ILE A 199 6.24 -34.14 -5.58
N GLN A 200 7.19 -34.10 -4.65
CA GLN A 200 7.31 -35.03 -3.52
C GLN A 200 6.57 -34.51 -2.28
N GLY A 201 6.05 -33.28 -2.35
CA GLY A 201 5.36 -32.63 -1.24
C GLY A 201 6.26 -31.84 -0.28
N ASN A 202 7.56 -31.70 -0.60
CA ASN A 202 8.45 -30.89 0.22
C ASN A 202 8.12 -29.40 0.02
N LEU A 203 7.80 -28.70 1.09
CA LEU A 203 7.51 -27.28 1.07
C LEU A 203 8.77 -26.50 0.66
N VAL A 204 8.64 -25.58 -0.30
CA VAL A 204 9.73 -24.69 -0.75
C VAL A 204 9.44 -23.22 -0.47
N HIS A 205 8.18 -22.83 -0.42
CA HIS A 205 7.78 -21.46 -0.12
C HIS A 205 6.40 -21.43 0.52
N GLU A 206 6.21 -20.53 1.47
CA GLU A 206 4.91 -20.26 2.09
C GLU A 206 4.77 -18.77 2.34
N THR A 207 3.61 -18.22 1.98
CA THR A 207 3.28 -16.81 2.21
C THR A 207 1.77 -16.63 2.28
N THR A 208 1.35 -15.45 2.72
CA THR A 208 -0.06 -15.02 2.72
C THR A 208 -0.21 -13.88 1.74
N SER A 209 -1.27 -13.91 0.92
CA SER A 209 -1.53 -12.83 -0.03
C SER A 209 -1.91 -11.54 0.69
N GLU A 210 -1.39 -10.44 0.21
CA GLU A 210 -1.86 -9.09 0.48
C GLU A 210 -2.45 -8.54 -0.83
N GLY A 211 -3.78 -8.58 -0.95
CA GLY A 211 -4.46 -8.35 -2.22
C GLY A 211 -4.51 -9.61 -3.11
N GLY A 212 -4.61 -9.42 -4.43
CA GLY A 212 -4.89 -10.46 -5.42
C GLY A 212 -3.68 -11.18 -5.99
N THR A 213 -2.44 -10.86 -5.60
CA THR A 213 -1.22 -11.44 -6.21
C THR A 213 -0.11 -11.63 -5.18
N ILE A 214 0.60 -12.74 -5.29
CA ILE A 214 1.89 -12.95 -4.61
C ILE A 214 3.01 -13.14 -5.62
N GLU A 215 4.24 -12.96 -5.16
CA GLU A 215 5.46 -13.23 -5.91
C GLU A 215 6.28 -14.34 -5.26
N TRP A 216 6.88 -15.18 -6.11
CA TRP A 216 7.85 -16.17 -5.70
C TRP A 216 9.13 -16.02 -6.54
N ASP A 217 10.24 -15.81 -5.89
CA ASP A 217 11.57 -15.61 -6.49
C ASP A 217 12.22 -16.90 -7.00
N THR A 218 11.47 -17.99 -7.02
CA THR A 218 11.94 -19.35 -7.36
C THR A 218 13.08 -19.85 -6.47
N THR A 219 13.06 -19.44 -5.19
CA THR A 219 13.97 -19.96 -4.18
C THR A 219 13.22 -20.79 -3.13
N ALA A 220 13.95 -21.72 -2.51
CA ALA A 220 13.49 -22.41 -1.32
C ALA A 220 13.79 -21.54 -0.11
N PHE A 221 12.72 -21.05 0.56
CA PHE A 221 12.78 -20.20 1.75
C PHE A 221 13.67 -18.96 1.61
N GLY A 222 13.71 -18.36 0.40
CA GLY A 222 14.53 -17.16 0.13
C GLY A 222 16.05 -17.42 0.12
N LYS A 223 16.51 -18.66 0.07
CA LYS A 223 17.94 -18.98 0.22
C LYS A 223 18.55 -19.67 -0.99
N TYR A 224 17.91 -20.67 -1.54
CA TYR A 224 18.49 -21.54 -2.56
C TYR A 224 17.59 -21.58 -3.78
N LYS A 225 18.14 -21.31 -4.97
CA LYS A 225 17.41 -21.47 -6.23
C LYS A 225 16.91 -22.91 -6.34
N VAL A 226 15.64 -23.08 -6.64
CA VAL A 226 15.05 -24.40 -6.80
C VAL A 226 15.49 -25.05 -8.12
N ALA A 227 15.53 -26.39 -8.16
CA ALA A 227 15.85 -27.15 -9.35
C ALA A 227 14.76 -26.98 -10.43
N SER A 228 15.13 -27.22 -11.70
CA SER A 228 14.15 -27.32 -12.77
C SER A 228 13.18 -28.46 -12.49
N GLY A 229 11.88 -28.19 -12.58
CA GLY A 229 10.86 -29.18 -12.27
C GLY A 229 9.45 -28.61 -12.27
N VAL A 230 8.51 -29.42 -11.85
CA VAL A 230 7.12 -29.05 -11.62
C VAL A 230 6.93 -28.76 -10.14
N TYR A 231 6.26 -27.66 -9.82
CA TYR A 231 5.93 -27.25 -8.47
C TYR A 231 4.42 -27.18 -8.32
N MET A 232 3.93 -27.65 -7.19
CA MET A 232 2.51 -27.60 -6.85
C MET A 232 2.23 -26.37 -6.00
N ILE A 233 1.15 -25.67 -6.29
CA ILE A 233 0.71 -24.49 -5.56
C ILE A 233 -0.61 -24.81 -4.88
N PHE A 234 -0.63 -24.74 -3.57
CA PHE A 234 -1.80 -24.93 -2.72
C PHE A 234 -2.24 -23.59 -2.19
N ILE A 235 -3.53 -23.28 -2.39
CA ILE A 235 -4.11 -22.02 -1.97
C ILE A 235 -5.31 -22.34 -1.09
N SER A 236 -5.33 -21.74 0.10
CA SER A 236 -6.45 -21.83 1.02
C SER A 236 -6.79 -20.44 1.53
N ALA A 237 -8.08 -20.14 1.57
CA ALA A 237 -8.62 -18.95 2.20
C ALA A 237 -9.40 -19.36 3.46
N GLN A 238 -9.40 -18.50 4.48
CA GLN A 238 -10.19 -18.66 5.70
C GLN A 238 -11.55 -18.02 5.52
#